data_b92148deb0e969719825c0b26b8abde7
#
_entry.id   b92148deb0e969719825c0b26b8abde7
#
_cell.length_a   1.000
_cell.length_b   1.000
_cell.length_c   1.000
_cell.angle_alpha   90.00
_cell.angle_beta   90.00
_cell.angle_gamma   90.00
#
_symmetry.space_group_name_H-M   'P 1'
#
loop_
_entity.id
_entity.type
_entity.pdbx_description
1 polymer ?
#
loop_
_entity_poly.entity_id
_entity_poly.type
_entity_poly.pdbx_seq_one_letter_code
_entity_poly.pdbx_strand_id
1 'polypeptide(L)'
;MINTAIYLDNNATTPLAQESLEALIKEHTEPVGNPSSIHCFGQAAKKRLEDYRDIIASYLAVPSDQIIFTSGGTESMNLLTHGMLENKLNTHVITSDVEHSCIYKDLTMLQKRGTHVSFLQAGLHGSIQPDQIKKAILPSTRMIILSAVNSETGVKTDIDAIAQIAKKNDIAFIVDAVALLGKETFSIPRGVSAMGFSGHKLHAPKGIGCVFVRPELDLYPFITGGNQE
;
A
#
# COMPACT_ATOMS: atom_id res chain seq x y z
N MET A 1 -36.03 13.44 8.90
CA MET A 1 -35.31 14.70 8.60
C MET A 1 -34.14 14.33 7.72
N ILE A 2 -34.10 14.81 6.47
CA ILE A 2 -32.95 14.61 5.60
C ILE A 2 -31.80 15.42 6.22
N ASN A 3 -30.73 14.74 6.57
CA ASN A 3 -29.55 15.39 7.10
C ASN A 3 -28.95 16.28 6.00
N THR A 4 -29.05 17.59 6.14
CA THR A 4 -28.53 18.59 5.19
C THR A 4 -27.02 18.84 5.37
N ALA A 5 -26.35 18.08 6.24
CA ALA A 5 -24.92 18.22 6.46
C ALA A 5 -24.13 17.80 5.21
N ILE A 6 -23.20 18.64 4.80
CA ILE A 6 -22.29 18.38 3.69
C ILE A 6 -21.04 17.72 4.25
N TYR A 7 -20.71 16.50 3.77
CA TYR A 7 -19.50 15.80 4.14
C TYR A 7 -18.33 16.20 3.22
N LEU A 8 -17.31 16.83 3.79
CA LEU A 8 -16.14 17.34 3.06
C LEU A 8 -14.83 16.60 3.38
N ASP A 9 -14.86 15.64 4.30
CA ASP A 9 -13.67 14.91 4.75
C ASP A 9 -13.41 13.61 3.92
N ASN A 10 -13.46 13.72 2.60
CA ASN A 10 -13.26 12.59 1.71
C ASN A 10 -11.82 12.01 1.75
N ASN A 11 -10.90 12.72 2.40
CA ASN A 11 -9.54 12.21 2.57
C ASN A 11 -9.42 11.26 3.79
N ALA A 12 -10.30 11.37 4.77
CA ALA A 12 -10.40 10.40 5.86
C ALA A 12 -11.08 9.09 5.40
N THR A 13 -12.20 9.21 4.70
CA THR A 13 -12.94 8.10 4.05
C THR A 13 -13.91 8.66 3.03
N THR A 14 -14.35 7.84 2.08
CA THR A 14 -15.35 8.24 1.08
C THR A 14 -16.67 7.51 1.30
N PRO A 15 -17.81 8.09 0.89
CA PRO A 15 -19.05 7.34 0.74
C PRO A 15 -18.87 6.17 -0.22
N LEU A 16 -19.55 5.05 0.04
CA LEU A 16 -19.57 3.92 -0.89
C LEU A 16 -20.27 4.34 -2.20
N ALA A 17 -19.66 4.06 -3.34
CA ALA A 17 -20.30 4.28 -4.64
C ALA A 17 -21.44 3.29 -4.85
N GLN A 18 -22.47 3.71 -5.58
CA GLN A 18 -23.63 2.87 -5.87
C GLN A 18 -23.21 1.62 -6.64
N GLU A 19 -22.32 1.76 -7.62
CA GLU A 19 -21.76 0.66 -8.42
C GLU A 19 -20.97 -0.35 -7.56
N SER A 20 -20.25 0.16 -6.56
CA SER A 20 -19.53 -0.71 -5.61
C SER A 20 -20.49 -1.50 -4.73
N LEU A 21 -21.61 -0.88 -4.30
CA LEU A 21 -22.65 -1.56 -3.53
C LEU A 21 -23.34 -2.64 -4.39
N GLU A 22 -23.68 -2.34 -5.62
CA GLU A 22 -24.31 -3.27 -6.56
C GLU A 22 -23.41 -4.47 -6.84
N ALA A 23 -22.11 -4.24 -7.08
CA ALA A 23 -21.13 -5.30 -7.25
C ALA A 23 -21.04 -6.19 -6.00
N LEU A 24 -21.01 -5.60 -4.80
CA LEU A 24 -20.99 -6.34 -3.54
C LEU A 24 -22.25 -7.21 -3.37
N ILE A 25 -23.44 -6.66 -3.62
CA ILE A 25 -24.71 -7.40 -3.56
C ILE A 25 -24.69 -8.57 -4.56
N LYS A 26 -24.26 -8.31 -5.78
CA LYS A 26 -24.15 -9.33 -6.83
C LYS A 26 -23.29 -10.50 -6.36
N GLU A 27 -22.07 -10.23 -5.87
CA GLU A 27 -21.16 -11.28 -5.40
C GLU A 27 -21.73 -12.11 -4.22
N HIS A 28 -22.52 -11.48 -3.35
CA HIS A 28 -23.18 -12.19 -2.25
C HIS A 28 -24.41 -13.00 -2.69
N THR A 29 -24.96 -12.75 -3.86
CA THR A 29 -26.11 -13.49 -4.43
C THR A 29 -25.69 -14.55 -5.47
N GLU A 30 -24.46 -14.51 -5.95
CA GLU A 30 -23.87 -15.50 -6.85
C GLU A 30 -23.60 -16.84 -6.13
N PRO A 31 -23.42 -17.95 -6.85
CA PRO A 31 -23.12 -19.23 -6.25
C PRO A 31 -21.87 -19.19 -5.35
N VAL A 32 -22.01 -19.73 -4.16
CA VAL A 32 -20.93 -19.79 -3.15
C VAL A 32 -19.79 -20.68 -3.64
N GLY A 33 -18.55 -20.26 -3.39
CA GLY A 33 -17.36 -21.05 -3.68
C GLY A 33 -16.14 -20.57 -2.89
N ASN A 34 -15.31 -21.49 -2.43
CA ASN A 34 -13.99 -21.17 -1.88
C ASN A 34 -12.97 -21.26 -3.01
N PRO A 35 -12.19 -20.19 -3.30
CA PRO A 35 -11.20 -20.19 -4.38
C PRO A 35 -10.14 -21.31 -4.29
N SER A 36 -9.91 -21.87 -3.09
CA SER A 36 -8.97 -22.99 -2.90
C SER A 36 -9.57 -24.36 -3.20
N SER A 37 -10.90 -24.46 -3.45
CA SER A 37 -11.56 -25.74 -3.74
C SER A 37 -11.38 -26.15 -5.21
N ILE A 38 -11.16 -27.45 -5.44
CA ILE A 38 -10.88 -28.01 -6.78
C ILE A 38 -12.14 -28.27 -7.62
N HIS A 39 -13.32 -28.24 -7.03
CA HIS A 39 -14.59 -28.47 -7.72
C HIS A 39 -15.07 -27.19 -8.47
N CYS A 40 -16.07 -27.32 -9.32
CA CYS A 40 -16.53 -26.25 -10.22
C CYS A 40 -16.90 -24.94 -9.51
N PHE A 41 -17.51 -24.99 -8.32
CA PHE A 41 -17.81 -23.77 -7.55
C PHE A 41 -16.55 -23.05 -7.06
N GLY A 42 -15.53 -23.80 -6.61
CA GLY A 42 -14.25 -23.21 -6.22
C GLY A 42 -13.50 -22.61 -7.40
N GLN A 43 -13.47 -23.33 -8.53
CA GLN A 43 -12.84 -22.80 -9.76
C GLN A 43 -13.54 -21.54 -10.27
N ALA A 44 -14.88 -21.47 -10.20
CA ALA A 44 -15.63 -20.27 -10.56
C ALA A 44 -15.32 -19.09 -9.62
N ALA A 45 -15.21 -19.34 -8.31
CA ALA A 45 -14.84 -18.32 -7.33
C ALA A 45 -13.40 -17.84 -7.56
N LYS A 46 -12.46 -18.75 -7.82
CA LYS A 46 -11.07 -18.41 -8.16
C LYS A 46 -11.00 -17.53 -9.40
N LYS A 47 -11.74 -17.94 -10.46
CA LYS A 47 -11.76 -17.15 -11.70
C LYS A 47 -12.25 -15.72 -11.43
N ARG A 48 -13.32 -15.52 -10.66
CA ARG A 48 -13.82 -14.17 -10.33
C ARG A 48 -12.77 -13.35 -9.55
N LEU A 49 -12.09 -13.98 -8.59
CA LEU A 49 -11.01 -13.31 -7.84
C LEU A 49 -9.90 -12.83 -8.77
N GLU A 50 -9.46 -13.69 -9.70
CA GLU A 50 -8.44 -13.32 -10.69
C GLU A 50 -8.95 -12.25 -11.67
N ASP A 51 -10.21 -12.32 -12.12
CA ASP A 51 -10.81 -11.28 -12.98
C ASP A 51 -10.78 -9.89 -12.28
N TYR A 52 -11.04 -9.83 -10.98
CA TYR A 52 -10.91 -8.57 -10.21
C TYR A 52 -9.45 -8.12 -10.03
N ARG A 53 -8.54 -9.07 -9.84
CA ARG A 53 -7.09 -8.79 -9.78
C ARG A 53 -6.60 -8.18 -11.09
N ASP A 54 -7.02 -8.75 -12.23
CA ASP A 54 -6.70 -8.25 -13.57
C ASP A 54 -7.22 -6.82 -13.82
N ILE A 55 -8.41 -6.48 -13.31
CA ILE A 55 -8.96 -5.12 -13.40
C ILE A 55 -8.07 -4.11 -12.66
N ILE A 56 -7.66 -4.43 -11.43
CA ILE A 56 -6.78 -3.55 -10.64
C ILE A 56 -5.40 -3.44 -11.30
N ALA A 57 -4.84 -4.56 -11.73
CA ALA A 57 -3.54 -4.62 -12.40
C ALA A 57 -3.53 -3.80 -13.70
N SER A 58 -4.61 -3.90 -14.50
CA SER A 58 -4.78 -3.11 -15.71
C SER A 58 -4.84 -1.61 -15.42
N TYR A 59 -5.56 -1.21 -14.36
CA TYR A 59 -5.64 0.20 -13.95
C TYR A 59 -4.27 0.75 -13.52
N LEU A 60 -3.46 -0.06 -12.83
CA LEU A 60 -2.11 0.30 -12.38
C LEU A 60 -1.05 0.09 -13.47
N ALA A 61 -1.43 -0.45 -14.63
CA ALA A 61 -0.53 -0.82 -15.75
C ALA A 61 0.61 -1.76 -15.31
N VAL A 62 0.26 -2.78 -14.52
CA VAL A 62 1.18 -3.80 -14.02
C VAL A 62 0.65 -5.22 -14.30
N PRO A 63 1.48 -6.28 -14.27
CA PRO A 63 1.02 -7.67 -14.26
C PRO A 63 0.15 -8.00 -13.05
N SER A 64 -0.84 -8.88 -13.23
CA SER A 64 -1.79 -9.24 -12.16
C SER A 64 -1.15 -10.02 -11.01
N ASP A 65 -0.13 -10.82 -11.27
CA ASP A 65 0.67 -11.53 -10.27
C ASP A 65 1.46 -10.61 -9.33
N GLN A 66 1.48 -9.30 -9.61
CA GLN A 66 2.07 -8.27 -8.76
C GLN A 66 1.05 -7.60 -7.82
N ILE A 67 -0.19 -8.04 -7.83
CA ILE A 67 -1.26 -7.51 -6.97
C ILE A 67 -1.61 -8.56 -5.90
N ILE A 68 -1.60 -8.14 -4.63
CA ILE A 68 -2.03 -8.96 -3.49
C ILE A 68 -3.18 -8.21 -2.80
N PHE A 69 -4.29 -8.87 -2.54
CA PHE A 69 -5.40 -8.29 -1.80
C PHE A 69 -5.11 -8.26 -0.29
N THR A 70 -5.58 -7.21 0.36
CA THR A 70 -5.46 -7.01 1.81
C THR A 70 -6.79 -6.48 2.36
N SER A 71 -6.92 -6.38 3.68
CA SER A 71 -8.09 -5.80 4.33
C SER A 71 -8.10 -4.26 4.33
N GLY A 72 -7.03 -3.62 3.89
CA GLY A 72 -6.93 -2.15 3.84
C GLY A 72 -5.50 -1.64 3.96
N GLY A 73 -5.33 -0.30 4.00
CA GLY A 73 -4.02 0.34 4.00
C GLY A 73 -3.12 -0.05 5.18
N THR A 74 -3.69 -0.27 6.37
CA THR A 74 -2.90 -0.68 7.54
C THR A 74 -2.28 -2.06 7.35
N GLU A 75 -3.05 -3.05 6.89
CA GLU A 75 -2.49 -4.36 6.57
C GLU A 75 -1.50 -4.27 5.41
N SER A 76 -1.82 -3.52 4.37
CA SER A 76 -0.92 -3.28 3.23
C SER A 76 0.46 -2.79 3.69
N MET A 77 0.51 -1.75 4.52
CA MET A 77 1.78 -1.20 4.98
C MET A 77 2.51 -2.14 5.94
N ASN A 78 1.79 -2.82 6.84
CA ASN A 78 2.39 -3.79 7.76
C ASN A 78 2.93 -5.01 7.01
N LEU A 79 2.20 -5.55 6.03
CA LEU A 79 2.68 -6.63 5.16
C LEU A 79 4.02 -6.24 4.49
N LEU A 80 4.07 -5.06 3.87
CA LEU A 80 5.27 -4.58 3.19
C LEU A 80 6.42 -4.32 4.16
N THR A 81 6.16 -3.73 5.33
CA THR A 81 7.20 -3.41 6.33
C THR A 81 7.76 -4.70 6.96
N HIS A 82 6.90 -5.54 7.50
CA HIS A 82 7.33 -6.76 8.20
C HIS A 82 7.85 -7.82 7.24
N GLY A 83 7.18 -8.02 6.09
CA GLY A 83 7.63 -8.98 5.10
C GLY A 83 9.01 -8.66 4.51
N MET A 84 9.35 -7.36 4.41
CA MET A 84 10.67 -6.92 3.97
C MET A 84 11.76 -7.07 5.05
N LEU A 85 11.40 -6.92 6.32
CA LEU A 85 12.35 -6.92 7.43
C LEU A 85 12.51 -8.28 8.10
N GLU A 86 11.69 -9.25 7.72
CA GLU A 86 11.75 -10.61 8.28
C GLU A 86 13.15 -11.20 8.14
N ASN A 87 13.67 -11.71 9.24
CA ASN A 87 15.01 -12.33 9.31
C ASN A 87 16.20 -11.44 8.87
N LYS A 88 16.03 -10.12 8.73
CA LYS A 88 17.09 -9.19 8.32
C LYS A 88 17.64 -8.42 9.53
N LEU A 89 18.71 -8.93 10.11
CA LEU A 89 19.42 -8.26 11.21
C LEU A 89 20.18 -7.02 10.72
N ASN A 90 20.36 -6.03 11.62
CA ASN A 90 21.10 -4.80 11.35
C ASN A 90 20.60 -3.99 10.16
N THR A 91 19.30 -4.01 9.94
CA THR A 91 18.65 -3.26 8.84
C THR A 91 18.37 -1.82 9.25
N HIS A 92 18.70 -0.90 8.34
CA HIS A 92 18.31 0.51 8.45
C HIS A 92 17.13 0.83 7.53
N VAL A 93 16.17 1.56 8.09
CA VAL A 93 14.96 2.05 7.40
C VAL A 93 14.91 3.56 7.44
N ILE A 94 14.58 4.19 6.33
CA ILE A 94 14.36 5.64 6.23
C ILE A 94 12.86 5.90 6.06
N THR A 95 12.31 6.79 6.87
CA THR A 95 10.92 7.24 6.80
C THR A 95 10.81 8.72 7.17
N SER A 96 9.59 9.26 7.24
CA SER A 96 9.35 10.62 7.69
C SER A 96 8.64 10.70 9.05
N ASP A 97 8.70 11.87 9.68
CA ASP A 97 7.98 12.17 10.92
C ASP A 97 6.50 12.52 10.70
N VAL A 98 6.06 12.59 9.44
CA VAL A 98 4.69 12.96 9.04
C VAL A 98 3.91 11.81 8.40
N GLU A 99 4.41 10.57 8.52
CA GLU A 99 3.74 9.40 7.98
C GLU A 99 2.44 9.05 8.73
N HIS A 100 1.55 8.35 8.02
CA HIS A 100 0.35 7.81 8.65
C HIS A 100 0.71 6.91 9.85
N SER A 101 -0.17 6.88 10.85
CA SER A 101 0.07 6.15 12.10
C SER A 101 0.38 4.67 11.93
N CYS A 102 -0.10 4.01 10.87
CA CYS A 102 0.21 2.61 10.58
C CYS A 102 1.67 2.37 10.19
N ILE A 103 2.35 3.40 9.66
CA ILE A 103 3.79 3.37 9.37
C ILE A 103 4.59 3.88 10.57
N TYR A 104 4.24 5.07 11.06
CA TYR A 104 5.00 5.73 12.14
C TYR A 104 5.05 4.90 13.43
N LYS A 105 3.89 4.39 13.89
CA LYS A 105 3.82 3.58 15.12
C LYS A 105 4.47 2.22 14.94
N ASP A 106 4.30 1.60 13.78
CA ASP A 106 4.89 0.32 13.47
C ASP A 106 6.42 0.41 13.47
N LEU A 107 6.99 1.36 12.73
CA LEU A 107 8.44 1.58 12.71
C LEU A 107 9.00 2.01 14.06
N THR A 108 8.24 2.78 14.86
CA THR A 108 8.61 3.08 16.25
C THR A 108 8.68 1.82 17.10
N MET A 109 7.79 0.87 16.89
CA MET A 109 7.77 -0.42 17.59
C MET A 109 8.94 -1.31 17.13
N LEU A 110 9.23 -1.36 15.85
CA LEU A 110 10.39 -2.06 15.30
C LEU A 110 11.71 -1.47 15.79
N GLN A 111 11.81 -0.14 15.90
CA GLN A 111 12.98 0.54 16.46
C GLN A 111 13.23 0.10 17.91
N LYS A 112 12.20 -0.04 18.74
CA LYS A 112 12.32 -0.58 20.11
C LYS A 112 12.77 -2.04 20.13
N ARG A 113 12.59 -2.79 19.05
CA ARG A 113 13.02 -4.18 18.88
C ARG A 113 14.41 -4.32 18.23
N GLY A 114 15.09 -3.19 17.97
CA GLY A 114 16.47 -3.17 17.47
C GLY A 114 16.62 -2.84 15.97
N THR A 115 15.54 -2.58 15.24
CA THR A 115 15.66 -2.06 13.88
C THR A 115 16.19 -0.62 13.93
N HIS A 116 17.16 -0.28 13.10
CA HIS A 116 17.62 1.11 13.00
C HIS A 116 16.65 1.90 12.09
N VAL A 117 15.99 2.93 12.62
CA VAL A 117 15.03 3.75 11.87
C VAL A 117 15.43 5.23 11.92
N SER A 118 15.57 5.85 10.77
CA SER A 118 15.70 7.31 10.61
C SER A 118 14.38 7.94 10.28
N PHE A 119 13.78 8.67 11.23
CA PHE A 119 12.62 9.52 11.01
C PHE A 119 13.09 10.90 10.56
N LEU A 120 13.00 11.19 9.26
CA LEU A 120 13.40 12.46 8.70
C LEU A 120 12.31 13.53 8.93
N GLN A 121 12.74 14.74 9.20
CA GLN A 121 11.81 15.86 9.41
C GLN A 121 11.39 16.47 8.06
N ALA A 122 10.09 16.49 7.80
CA ALA A 122 9.51 17.12 6.61
C ALA A 122 9.69 18.65 6.62
N GLY A 123 9.76 19.25 7.81
CA GLY A 123 10.01 20.68 8.00
C GLY A 123 9.00 21.56 7.26
N LEU A 124 9.47 22.70 6.77
CA LEU A 124 8.61 23.69 6.06
C LEU A 124 8.08 23.21 4.71
N HIS A 125 8.70 22.18 4.11
CA HIS A 125 8.25 21.61 2.82
C HIS A 125 7.04 20.72 2.98
N GLY A 126 6.79 20.18 4.18
CA GLY A 126 5.71 19.25 4.46
C GLY A 126 5.90 17.86 3.85
N SER A 127 7.00 17.62 3.12
CA SER A 127 7.42 16.33 2.57
C SER A 127 8.94 16.20 2.59
N ILE A 128 9.43 14.96 2.55
CA ILE A 128 10.87 14.69 2.51
C ILE A 128 11.43 15.03 1.13
N GLN A 129 12.51 15.78 1.14
CA GLN A 129 13.20 16.18 -0.08
C GLN A 129 14.22 15.11 -0.50
N PRO A 130 14.44 14.90 -1.82
CA PRO A 130 15.38 13.89 -2.33
C PRO A 130 16.80 13.98 -1.73
N ASP A 131 17.27 15.18 -1.45
CA ASP A 131 18.60 15.39 -0.85
C ASP A 131 18.68 14.99 0.62
N GLN A 132 17.57 15.02 1.36
CA GLN A 132 17.50 14.47 2.72
C GLN A 132 17.65 12.95 2.69
N ILE A 133 17.00 12.27 1.73
CA ILE A 133 17.15 10.82 1.52
C ILE A 133 18.61 10.48 1.22
N LYS A 134 19.25 11.16 0.25
CA LYS A 134 20.67 10.92 -0.10
C LYS A 134 21.60 11.00 1.11
N LYS A 135 21.38 11.99 1.99
CA LYS A 135 22.19 12.20 3.20
C LYS A 135 21.93 11.16 4.29
N ALA A 136 20.74 10.58 4.32
CA ALA A 136 20.34 9.60 5.32
C ALA A 136 20.73 8.16 4.98
N ILE A 137 21.11 7.89 3.73
CA ILE A 137 21.50 6.53 3.30
C ILE A 137 22.76 6.07 4.02
N LEU A 138 22.68 4.90 4.63
CA LEU A 138 23.78 4.17 5.28
C LEU A 138 24.07 2.87 4.50
N PRO A 139 25.23 2.26 4.67
CA PRO A 139 25.52 0.93 4.07
C PRO A 139 24.52 -0.17 4.45
N SER A 140 23.90 -0.02 5.63
CA SER A 140 22.85 -0.93 6.13
C SER A 140 21.44 -0.56 5.69
N THR A 141 21.22 0.54 4.94
CA THR A 141 19.88 0.92 4.46
C THR A 141 19.34 -0.11 3.50
N ARG A 142 18.15 -0.63 3.78
CA ARG A 142 17.46 -1.63 2.96
C ARG A 142 16.07 -1.19 2.53
N MET A 143 15.49 -0.21 3.22
CA MET A 143 14.14 0.23 2.93
C MET A 143 14.00 1.75 3.10
N ILE A 144 13.29 2.36 2.17
CA ILE A 144 12.70 3.69 2.29
C ILE A 144 11.19 3.49 2.25
N ILE A 145 10.44 4.08 3.18
CA ILE A 145 8.98 4.02 3.19
C ILE A 145 8.40 5.41 3.42
N LEU A 146 7.60 5.89 2.45
CA LEU A 146 7.04 7.25 2.47
C LEU A 146 5.64 7.27 1.84
N SER A 147 4.80 8.18 2.31
CA SER A 147 3.52 8.48 1.67
C SER A 147 3.74 9.27 0.37
N ALA A 148 3.04 8.88 -0.70
CA ALA A 148 3.00 9.65 -1.94
C ALA A 148 2.35 11.02 -1.75
N VAL A 149 1.28 11.04 -0.94
CA VAL A 149 0.54 12.25 -0.55
C VAL A 149 0.24 12.16 0.95
N ASN A 150 0.63 13.17 1.68
CA ASN A 150 0.29 13.26 3.11
C ASN A 150 -1.23 13.43 3.28
N SER A 151 -1.87 12.58 4.07
CA SER A 151 -3.33 12.55 4.22
C SER A 151 -3.91 13.77 4.95
N GLU A 152 -3.11 14.46 5.75
CA GLU A 152 -3.56 15.62 6.55
C GLU A 152 -3.37 16.93 5.79
N THR A 153 -2.24 17.07 5.10
CA THR A 153 -1.84 18.34 4.46
C THR A 153 -2.05 18.36 2.95
N GLY A 154 -2.20 17.19 2.32
CA GLY A 154 -2.25 17.07 0.86
C GLY A 154 -0.91 17.30 0.15
N VAL A 155 0.17 17.48 0.90
CA VAL A 155 1.50 17.70 0.31
C VAL A 155 1.99 16.42 -0.35
N LYS A 156 2.50 16.55 -1.57
CA LYS A 156 3.04 15.43 -2.35
C LYS A 156 4.53 15.24 -2.11
N THR A 157 4.93 13.99 -2.05
CA THR A 157 6.34 13.57 -2.07
C THR A 157 6.81 13.40 -3.52
N ASP A 158 8.01 13.83 -3.84
CA ASP A 158 8.63 13.58 -5.15
C ASP A 158 9.08 12.11 -5.24
N ILE A 159 8.09 11.23 -5.47
CA ILE A 159 8.33 9.77 -5.53
C ILE A 159 9.22 9.38 -6.72
N ASP A 160 9.19 10.14 -7.82
CA ASP A 160 10.03 9.87 -8.99
C ASP A 160 11.51 10.08 -8.68
N ALA A 161 11.87 11.22 -8.10
CA ALA A 161 13.25 11.51 -7.73
C ALA A 161 13.75 10.54 -6.63
N ILE A 162 12.92 10.22 -5.63
CA ILE A 162 13.30 9.27 -4.58
C ILE A 162 13.43 7.85 -5.12
N ALA A 163 12.53 7.42 -6.04
CA ALA A 163 12.63 6.13 -6.70
C ALA A 163 13.95 5.96 -7.48
N GLN A 164 14.41 7.01 -8.15
CA GLN A 164 15.72 6.99 -8.82
C GLN A 164 16.88 6.81 -7.82
N ILE A 165 16.81 7.49 -6.68
CA ILE A 165 17.82 7.38 -5.61
C ILE A 165 17.80 5.96 -5.04
N ALA A 166 16.64 5.42 -4.71
CA ALA A 166 16.46 4.09 -4.16
C ALA A 166 17.02 3.03 -5.11
N LYS A 167 16.62 3.09 -6.40
CA LYS A 167 17.11 2.20 -7.44
C LYS A 167 18.64 2.23 -7.61
N LYS A 168 19.24 3.44 -7.62
CA LYS A 168 20.69 3.60 -7.75
C LYS A 168 21.47 2.96 -6.60
N ASN A 169 20.88 2.89 -5.41
CA ASN A 169 21.51 2.38 -4.20
C ASN A 169 21.06 0.96 -3.82
N ASP A 170 20.28 0.30 -4.67
CA ASP A 170 19.71 -1.05 -4.42
C ASP A 170 18.91 -1.09 -3.09
N ILE A 171 18.09 -0.07 -2.87
CA ILE A 171 17.24 0.08 -1.69
C ILE A 171 15.79 -0.12 -2.11
N ALA A 172 15.03 -0.94 -1.38
CA ALA A 172 13.61 -1.09 -1.60
C ALA A 172 12.88 0.22 -1.25
N PHE A 173 12.08 0.74 -2.19
CA PHE A 173 11.25 1.91 -1.96
C PHE A 173 9.78 1.51 -1.92
N ILE A 174 9.20 1.61 -0.73
CA ILE A 174 7.79 1.35 -0.44
C ILE A 174 7.03 2.66 -0.37
N VAL A 175 5.89 2.72 -1.04
CA VAL A 175 5.07 3.93 -1.12
C VAL A 175 3.68 3.67 -0.53
N ASP A 176 3.29 4.45 0.46
CA ASP A 176 1.88 4.56 0.86
C ASP A 176 1.15 5.44 -0.16
N ALA A 177 0.36 4.79 -1.03
CA ALA A 177 -0.43 5.45 -2.06
C ALA A 177 -1.93 5.53 -1.72
N VAL A 178 -2.28 5.32 -0.45
CA VAL A 178 -3.67 5.33 0.03
C VAL A 178 -4.37 6.67 -0.22
N ALA A 179 -3.64 7.78 -0.13
CA ALA A 179 -4.18 9.12 -0.42
C ALA A 179 -3.99 9.57 -1.88
N LEU A 180 -3.38 8.73 -2.74
CA LEU A 180 -3.09 9.05 -4.15
C LEU A 180 -4.08 8.39 -5.12
N LEU A 181 -4.29 7.07 -4.98
CA LEU A 181 -5.09 6.27 -5.91
C LEU A 181 -6.53 6.80 -6.00
N GLY A 182 -7.05 6.91 -7.23
CA GLY A 182 -8.39 7.40 -7.50
C GLY A 182 -8.57 8.91 -7.38
N LYS A 183 -7.52 9.67 -7.03
CA LYS A 183 -7.57 11.14 -6.91
C LYS A 183 -6.84 11.85 -8.04
N GLU A 184 -5.81 11.22 -8.59
CA GLU A 184 -5.12 11.70 -9.77
C GLU A 184 -4.55 10.55 -10.60
N THR A 185 -4.24 10.84 -11.86
CA THR A 185 -3.55 9.89 -12.73
C THR A 185 -2.07 9.86 -12.37
N PHE A 186 -1.50 8.67 -12.21
CA PHE A 186 -0.08 8.46 -11.96
C PHE A 186 0.41 7.18 -12.64
N SER A 187 1.70 7.04 -12.77
CA SER A 187 2.36 5.79 -13.15
C SER A 187 3.32 5.36 -12.05
N ILE A 188 3.50 4.07 -11.86
CA ILE A 188 4.42 3.54 -10.84
C ILE A 188 5.86 3.68 -11.34
N PRO A 189 6.71 4.53 -10.69
CA PRO A 189 8.09 4.71 -11.11
C PRO A 189 8.89 3.41 -11.01
N ARG A 190 9.85 3.22 -11.92
CA ARG A 190 10.65 1.97 -11.99
C ARG A 190 11.46 1.66 -10.73
N GLY A 191 11.73 2.64 -9.90
CA GLY A 191 12.48 2.47 -8.65
C GLY A 191 11.58 2.25 -7.43
N VAL A 192 10.24 2.28 -7.59
CA VAL A 192 9.30 1.88 -6.54
C VAL A 192 9.21 0.36 -6.52
N SER A 193 9.44 -0.24 -5.37
CA SER A 193 9.42 -1.69 -5.16
C SER A 193 8.05 -2.23 -4.80
N ALA A 194 7.27 -1.45 -4.05
CA ALA A 194 5.90 -1.78 -3.68
C ALA A 194 5.07 -0.53 -3.37
N MET A 195 3.75 -0.65 -3.52
CA MET A 195 2.76 0.38 -3.14
C MET A 195 1.59 -0.23 -2.40
N GLY A 196 1.08 0.46 -1.39
CA GLY A 196 -0.13 0.06 -0.68
C GLY A 196 -1.32 0.97 -0.93
N PHE A 197 -2.51 0.37 -0.97
CA PHE A 197 -3.77 1.03 -1.31
C PHE A 197 -4.88 0.62 -0.34
N SER A 198 -5.92 1.46 -0.24
CA SER A 198 -7.10 1.19 0.59
C SER A 198 -8.39 1.58 -0.13
N GLY A 199 -9.33 0.64 -0.23
CA GLY A 199 -10.55 0.79 -1.01
C GLY A 199 -11.47 1.89 -0.50
N HIS A 200 -11.60 2.05 0.83
CA HIS A 200 -12.52 3.06 1.41
C HIS A 200 -12.16 4.52 1.11
N LYS A 201 -11.00 4.77 0.51
CA LYS A 201 -10.59 6.11 0.02
C LYS A 201 -10.86 6.33 -1.46
N LEU A 202 -11.38 5.30 -2.15
CA LEU A 202 -11.78 5.33 -3.57
C LEU A 202 -13.23 4.88 -3.77
N HIS A 203 -14.12 5.17 -2.85
CA HIS A 203 -15.53 4.80 -2.93
C HIS A 203 -15.82 3.29 -2.95
N ALA A 204 -14.85 2.44 -2.55
CA ALA A 204 -15.05 1.02 -2.34
C ALA A 204 -15.44 0.72 -0.88
N PRO A 205 -15.86 -0.52 -0.57
CA PRO A 205 -16.18 -0.92 0.81
C PRO A 205 -14.99 -0.75 1.77
N LYS A 206 -15.28 -0.55 3.06
CA LYS A 206 -14.30 -0.73 4.13
C LYS A 206 -13.97 -2.23 4.26
N GLY A 207 -12.74 -2.54 4.64
CA GLY A 207 -12.30 -3.93 4.81
C GLY A 207 -11.69 -4.56 3.55
N ILE A 208 -11.34 -3.73 2.56
CA ILE A 208 -10.58 -4.14 1.37
C ILE A 208 -9.47 -3.14 1.05
N GLY A 209 -8.33 -3.66 0.64
CA GLY A 209 -7.20 -2.95 0.09
C GLY A 209 -6.39 -3.86 -0.81
N CYS A 210 -5.30 -3.37 -1.30
CA CYS A 210 -4.32 -4.18 -2.03
C CYS A 210 -2.92 -3.59 -1.95
N VAL A 211 -1.94 -4.39 -2.28
CA VAL A 211 -0.58 -3.96 -2.54
C VAL A 211 -0.19 -4.33 -3.96
N PHE A 212 0.59 -3.46 -4.57
CA PHE A 212 1.43 -3.75 -5.71
C PHE A 212 2.81 -4.13 -5.18
N VAL A 213 3.41 -5.21 -5.68
CA VAL A 213 4.74 -5.68 -5.29
C VAL A 213 5.51 -6.11 -6.54
N ARG A 214 6.71 -5.57 -6.74
CA ARG A 214 7.58 -6.04 -7.84
C ARG A 214 8.12 -7.43 -7.55
N PRO A 215 8.30 -8.28 -8.57
CA PRO A 215 8.75 -9.66 -8.40
C PRO A 215 10.18 -9.77 -7.84
N GLU A 216 10.99 -8.71 -7.98
CA GLU A 216 12.35 -8.67 -7.44
C GLU A 216 12.37 -8.42 -5.92
N LEU A 217 11.23 -8.02 -5.32
CA LEU A 217 11.12 -7.78 -3.90
C LEU A 217 10.92 -9.10 -3.16
N ASP A 218 11.91 -9.50 -2.36
CA ASP A 218 11.81 -10.65 -1.46
C ASP A 218 10.90 -10.28 -0.27
N LEU A 219 9.63 -10.66 -0.39
CA LEU A 219 8.58 -10.35 0.58
C LEU A 219 8.10 -11.64 1.26
N TYR A 220 8.31 -11.74 2.56
CA TYR A 220 7.78 -12.83 3.37
C TYR A 220 6.31 -12.60 3.74
N PRO A 221 5.48 -13.64 3.78
CA PRO A 221 4.07 -13.51 4.18
C PRO A 221 3.96 -13.06 5.63
N PHE A 222 3.17 -12.00 5.88
CA PHE A 222 2.89 -11.50 7.23
C PHE A 222 1.77 -12.29 7.92
N ILE A 223 0.78 -12.73 7.15
CA ILE A 223 -0.29 -13.63 7.60
C ILE A 223 -0.12 -14.95 6.85
N THR A 224 -0.07 -16.05 7.59
CA THR A 224 0.18 -17.39 7.02
C THR A 224 -1.03 -18.29 7.18
N GLY A 225 -1.22 -19.26 6.26
CA GLY A 225 -2.21 -20.34 6.38
C GLY A 225 -3.06 -20.55 5.13
N GLY A 226 -3.89 -19.60 4.72
CA GLY A 226 -4.73 -19.73 3.54
C GLY A 226 -3.95 -19.71 2.23
N ASN A 227 -4.56 -20.26 1.17
CA ASN A 227 -3.97 -20.29 -0.20
C ASN A 227 -4.78 -19.41 -1.17
N GLN A 228 -5.45 -18.37 -0.70
CA GLN A 228 -6.25 -17.47 -1.52
C GLN A 228 -5.42 -16.28 -2.05
N GLU A 229 -4.39 -15.86 -1.31
CA GLU A 229 -3.42 -14.81 -1.63
C GLU A 229 -1.98 -15.31 -1.45
#